data_2dd05a9092be86aeaddddae24e16969a
#
_entry.id   2dd05a9092be86aeaddddae24e16969a
#
_cell.length_a   1.000
_cell.length_b   1.000
_cell.length_c   1.000
_cell.angle_alpha   90.00
_cell.angle_beta   90.00
_cell.angle_gamma   90.00
#
_symmetry.space_group_name_H-M   'P 1'
#
loop_
_entity.id
_entity.type
_entity.pdbx_description
1 polymer ?
#
loop_
_entity_poly.entity_id
_entity_poly.type
_entity_poly.pdbx_seq_one_letter_code
_entity_poly.pdbx_strand_id
1 'polypeptide(L)'
;LQALTTSMASEVKAVYIPSDNTVAANDTVVGTICTEQNVPVYTSYGGTICYASLSIDYYQLGYETGMMAAKILLEGKSPADFGVMTLTPSVAYNEELCAQLGIEVPAN
;
A
#
# COMPACT_ATOMS: atom_id res chain seq x y z
N LEU A 1 -11.95 -11.67 -10.94
CA LEU A 1 -11.19 -10.42 -10.82
C LEU A 1 -10.92 -9.80 -12.20
N GLN A 2 -10.27 -10.52 -13.14
CA GLN A 2 -9.86 -10.00 -14.45
C GLN A 2 -11.01 -9.31 -15.23
N ALA A 3 -12.11 -10.00 -15.48
CA ALA A 3 -13.24 -9.46 -16.25
C ALA A 3 -13.83 -8.19 -15.59
N LEU A 4 -13.93 -8.18 -14.26
CA LEU A 4 -14.42 -7.02 -13.53
C LEU A 4 -13.45 -5.84 -13.65
N THR A 5 -12.14 -6.09 -13.51
CA THR A 5 -11.12 -5.06 -13.65
C THR A 5 -11.13 -4.45 -15.04
N THR A 6 -11.23 -5.29 -16.10
CA THR A 6 -11.29 -4.82 -17.48
C THR A 6 -12.51 -3.90 -17.72
N SER A 7 -13.69 -4.32 -17.24
CA SER A 7 -14.89 -3.49 -17.37
C SER A 7 -14.76 -2.17 -16.60
N MET A 8 -14.33 -2.24 -15.35
CA MET A 8 -14.15 -1.07 -14.49
C MET A 8 -13.12 -0.08 -15.08
N ALA A 9 -11.97 -0.57 -15.52
CA ALA A 9 -10.89 0.28 -16.03
C ALA A 9 -11.30 1.08 -17.26
N SER A 10 -12.27 0.59 -18.06
CA SER A 10 -12.81 1.33 -19.21
C SER A 10 -13.72 2.51 -18.83
N GLU A 11 -14.17 2.56 -17.57
CA GLU A 11 -15.16 3.54 -17.11
C GLU A 11 -14.60 4.56 -16.10
N VAL A 12 -13.39 4.28 -15.53
CA VAL A 12 -12.81 5.11 -14.47
C VAL A 12 -11.51 5.78 -14.92
N LYS A 13 -11.12 6.83 -14.21
CA LYS A 13 -9.87 7.56 -14.47
C LYS A 13 -8.75 7.20 -13.48
N ALA A 14 -9.07 6.50 -12.41
CA ALA A 14 -8.12 6.02 -11.42
C ALA A 14 -8.74 4.87 -10.63
N VAL A 15 -7.90 3.99 -10.09
CA VAL A 15 -8.31 2.88 -9.23
C VAL A 15 -7.57 3.00 -7.89
N TYR A 16 -8.30 2.86 -6.80
CA TYR A 16 -7.75 2.75 -5.46
C TYR A 16 -8.00 1.35 -4.90
N ILE A 17 -6.94 0.73 -4.40
CA ILE A 17 -6.98 -0.60 -3.78
C ILE A 17 -6.66 -0.45 -2.28
N PRO A 18 -7.64 -0.63 -1.39
CA PRO A 18 -7.39 -0.69 0.03
C PRO A 18 -6.63 -1.97 0.40
N SER A 19 -6.15 -2.06 1.64
CA SER A 19 -5.49 -3.27 2.15
C SER A 19 -6.47 -4.44 2.20
N ASP A 20 -6.36 -5.33 1.21
CA ASP A 20 -7.13 -6.56 1.09
C ASP A 20 -6.20 -7.68 0.57
N ASN A 21 -6.09 -8.76 1.34
CA ASN A 21 -5.17 -9.85 1.03
C ASN A 21 -5.52 -10.58 -0.27
N THR A 22 -6.80 -10.67 -0.61
CA THR A 22 -7.26 -11.36 -1.82
C THR A 22 -6.89 -10.57 -3.07
N VAL A 23 -7.10 -9.26 -3.03
CA VAL A 23 -6.73 -8.38 -4.14
C VAL A 23 -5.22 -8.24 -4.22
N ALA A 24 -4.52 -8.04 -3.10
CA ALA A 24 -3.06 -7.93 -3.07
C ALA A 24 -2.35 -9.17 -3.62
N ALA A 25 -2.89 -10.38 -3.35
CA ALA A 25 -2.35 -11.62 -3.90
C ALA A 25 -2.52 -11.76 -5.44
N ASN A 26 -3.34 -10.91 -6.04
CA ASN A 26 -3.65 -10.90 -7.48
C ASN A 26 -3.45 -9.52 -8.11
N ASP A 27 -2.74 -8.64 -7.45
CA ASP A 27 -2.62 -7.24 -7.83
C ASP A 27 -1.95 -7.02 -9.19
N THR A 28 -1.05 -7.92 -9.58
CA THR A 28 -0.41 -7.89 -10.90
C THR A 28 -1.43 -7.91 -12.05
N VAL A 29 -2.52 -8.69 -11.90
CA VAL A 29 -3.59 -8.73 -12.91
C VAL A 29 -4.30 -7.38 -13.01
N VAL A 30 -4.59 -6.77 -11.86
CA VAL A 30 -5.21 -5.44 -11.81
C VAL A 30 -4.29 -4.38 -12.39
N GLY A 31 -3.03 -4.39 -11.97
CA GLY A 31 -2.03 -3.43 -12.43
C GLY A 31 -1.79 -3.48 -13.93
N THR A 32 -1.64 -4.68 -14.50
CA THR A 32 -1.43 -4.87 -15.93
C THR A 32 -2.60 -4.30 -16.73
N ILE A 33 -3.83 -4.67 -16.40
CA ILE A 33 -5.03 -4.20 -17.10
C ILE A 33 -5.17 -2.68 -17.00
N CYS A 34 -4.98 -2.12 -15.82
CA CYS A 34 -5.09 -0.69 -15.62
C CYS A 34 -4.00 0.09 -16.37
N THR A 35 -2.76 -0.41 -16.39
CA THR A 35 -1.65 0.20 -17.13
C THR A 35 -1.90 0.17 -18.64
N GLU A 36 -2.38 -0.95 -19.19
CA GLU A 36 -2.75 -1.06 -20.60
C GLU A 36 -3.84 -0.08 -21.03
N GLN A 37 -4.71 0.30 -20.10
CA GLN A 37 -5.78 1.28 -20.33
C GLN A 37 -5.41 2.70 -19.89
N ASN A 38 -4.16 2.95 -19.49
CA ASN A 38 -3.66 4.23 -18.97
C ASN A 38 -4.44 4.72 -17.73
N VAL A 39 -4.87 3.80 -16.88
CA VAL A 39 -5.57 4.10 -15.63
C VAL A 39 -4.61 3.92 -14.45
N PRO A 40 -4.24 5.00 -13.74
CA PRO A 40 -3.35 4.90 -12.59
C PRO A 40 -3.99 4.15 -11.44
N VAL A 41 -3.19 3.29 -10.79
CA VAL A 41 -3.58 2.53 -9.60
C VAL A 41 -2.90 3.13 -8.38
N TYR A 42 -3.64 3.28 -7.31
CA TYR A 42 -3.16 3.70 -5.99
C TYR A 42 -3.44 2.59 -4.98
N THR A 43 -2.50 2.36 -4.05
CA THR A 43 -2.68 1.32 -3.03
C THR A 43 -2.41 1.86 -1.63
N SER A 44 -2.95 1.18 -0.62
CA SER A 44 -2.64 1.44 0.79
C SER A 44 -1.58 0.50 1.37
N TYR A 45 -0.95 -0.35 0.56
CA TYR A 45 0.03 -1.34 1.00
C TYR A 45 1.36 -1.33 0.22
N GLY A 46 1.51 -0.43 -0.76
CA GLY A 46 2.67 -0.40 -1.65
C GLY A 46 2.53 -1.37 -2.82
N GLY A 47 3.65 -1.89 -3.31
CA GLY A 47 3.70 -2.82 -4.44
C GLY A 47 4.22 -2.17 -5.72
N THR A 48 4.49 -3.01 -6.72
CA THR A 48 5.09 -2.59 -8.00
C THR A 48 4.06 -2.17 -9.05
N ILE A 49 2.79 -2.46 -8.79
CA ILE A 49 1.69 -2.19 -9.74
C ILE A 49 1.06 -0.81 -9.58
N CYS A 50 1.36 -0.10 -8.51
CA CYS A 50 0.73 1.19 -8.22
C CYS A 50 1.60 2.36 -8.67
N TYR A 51 0.95 3.38 -9.17
CA TYR A 51 1.52 4.69 -9.46
C TYR A 51 2.07 5.33 -8.17
N ALA A 52 1.26 5.34 -7.13
CA ALA A 52 1.63 5.81 -5.80
C ALA A 52 0.93 4.99 -4.73
N SER A 53 1.56 4.92 -3.56
CA SER A 53 0.97 4.31 -2.37
C SER A 53 1.12 5.23 -1.17
N LEU A 54 0.15 5.15 -0.26
CA LEU A 54 0.24 5.72 1.08
C LEU A 54 0.16 4.57 2.07
N SER A 55 1.29 4.15 2.60
CA SER A 55 1.39 2.96 3.45
C SER A 55 2.27 3.19 4.67
N ILE A 56 2.12 2.35 5.68
CA ILE A 56 3.02 2.29 6.83
C ILE A 56 4.16 1.30 6.56
N ASP A 57 5.28 1.49 7.26
CA ASP A 57 6.37 0.53 7.27
C ASP A 57 5.99 -0.66 8.17
N TYR A 58 5.63 -1.79 7.57
CA TYR A 58 5.24 -3.01 8.30
C TYR A 58 6.41 -3.65 9.03
N TYR A 59 7.65 -3.48 8.59
CA TYR A 59 8.83 -3.93 9.31
C TYR A 59 8.97 -3.13 10.62
N GLN A 60 8.89 -1.81 10.54
CA GLN A 60 8.93 -0.93 11.71
C GLN A 60 7.79 -1.23 12.69
N LEU A 61 6.58 -1.49 12.17
CA LEU A 61 5.44 -1.89 12.99
C LEU A 61 5.74 -3.18 13.77
N GLY A 62 6.31 -4.19 13.10
CA GLY A 62 6.71 -5.44 13.74
C GLY A 62 7.81 -5.24 14.79
N TYR A 63 8.81 -4.42 14.50
CA TYR A 63 9.89 -4.08 15.41
C TYR A 63 9.37 -3.40 16.69
N GLU A 64 8.57 -2.36 16.56
CA GLU A 64 8.00 -1.64 17.71
C GLU A 64 7.08 -2.55 18.54
N THR A 65 6.30 -3.39 17.89
CA THR A 65 5.45 -4.40 18.57
C THR A 65 6.32 -5.38 19.37
N GLY A 66 7.42 -5.85 18.80
CA GLY A 66 8.39 -6.71 19.48
C GLY A 66 9.04 -6.03 20.69
N MET A 67 9.39 -4.75 20.57
CA MET A 67 9.93 -3.95 21.68
C MET A 67 8.90 -3.79 22.82
N MET A 68 7.63 -3.59 22.50
CA MET A 68 6.56 -3.55 23.50
C MET A 68 6.42 -4.90 24.20
N ALA A 69 6.41 -6.00 23.47
CA ALA A 69 6.37 -7.35 24.02
C ALA A 69 7.56 -7.63 24.95
N ALA A 70 8.78 -7.23 24.55
CA ALA A 70 9.97 -7.37 25.38
C ALA A 70 9.83 -6.63 26.73
N LYS A 71 9.32 -5.39 26.72
CA LYS A 71 9.08 -4.62 27.95
C LYS A 71 8.06 -5.30 28.87
N ILE A 72 7.01 -5.88 28.32
CA ILE A 72 6.02 -6.63 29.08
C ILE A 72 6.65 -7.87 29.71
N LEU A 73 7.39 -8.66 28.93
CA LEU A 73 7.91 -9.95 29.36
C LEU A 73 9.14 -9.84 30.25
N LEU A 74 10.03 -8.88 29.98
CA LEU A 74 11.33 -8.77 30.67
C LEU A 74 11.31 -7.72 31.79
N GLU A 75 10.53 -6.65 31.65
CA GLU A 75 10.47 -5.57 32.65
C GLU A 75 9.21 -5.60 33.51
N GLY A 76 8.31 -6.55 33.27
CA GLY A 76 7.07 -6.70 34.04
C GLY A 76 6.06 -5.57 33.80
N LYS A 77 6.15 -4.86 32.66
CA LYS A 77 5.18 -3.83 32.28
C LYS A 77 3.81 -4.45 32.02
N SER A 78 2.77 -3.70 32.32
CA SER A 78 1.41 -4.09 31.92
C SER A 78 1.15 -3.67 30.47
N PRO A 79 0.40 -4.46 29.68
CA PRO A 79 -0.11 -3.98 28.40
C PRO A 79 -0.88 -2.65 28.48
N ALA A 80 -1.52 -2.37 29.61
CA ALA A 80 -2.23 -1.13 29.87
C ALA A 80 -1.33 0.10 30.02
N ASP A 81 -0.02 -0.10 30.26
CA ASP A 81 0.96 1.00 30.35
C ASP A 81 1.33 1.57 28.97
N PHE A 82 0.92 0.90 27.87
CA PHE A 82 1.18 1.33 26.52
C PHE A 82 -0.09 1.91 25.90
N GLY A 83 0.05 3.05 25.24
CA GLY A 83 -1.02 3.55 24.35
C GLY A 83 -1.15 2.75 23.07
N VAL A 84 -2.17 3.02 22.29
CA VAL A 84 -2.26 2.49 20.94
C VAL A 84 -1.11 3.04 20.11
N MET A 85 -0.26 2.14 19.62
CA MET A 85 0.85 2.53 18.74
C MET A 85 0.34 2.76 17.33
N THR A 86 0.72 3.87 16.75
CA THR A 86 0.45 4.20 15.35
C THR A 86 1.76 4.64 14.69
N LEU A 87 1.93 4.25 13.42
CA LEU A 87 3.03 4.73 12.59
C LEU A 87 2.52 5.83 11.66
N THR A 88 3.40 6.78 11.35
CA THR A 88 3.09 7.80 10.34
C THR A 88 3.19 7.16 8.95
N PRO A 89 2.13 7.22 8.14
CA PRO A 89 2.21 6.74 6.77
C PRO A 89 3.17 7.58 5.94
N SER A 90 3.80 6.94 4.96
CA SER A 90 4.63 7.60 3.95
C SER A 90 4.08 7.37 2.55
N VAL A 91 4.30 8.34 1.67
CA VAL A 91 3.99 8.23 0.25
C VAL A 91 5.20 7.65 -0.46
N ALA A 92 4.97 6.66 -1.32
CA ALA A 92 5.95 6.14 -2.26
C ALA A 92 5.40 6.19 -3.68
N TYR A 93 6.28 6.42 -4.66
CA TYR A 93 5.96 6.48 -6.08
C TYR A 93 6.73 5.41 -6.84
N ASN A 94 6.12 4.86 -7.88
CA ASN A 94 6.79 4.01 -8.86
C ASN A 94 7.19 4.88 -10.07
N GLU A 95 8.45 5.31 -10.11
CA GLU A 95 8.95 6.24 -11.13
C GLU A 95 8.85 5.66 -12.54
N GLU A 96 9.07 4.35 -12.71
CA GLU A 96 8.98 3.69 -14.00
C GLU A 96 7.54 3.71 -14.53
N LEU A 97 6.58 3.38 -13.68
CA LEU A 97 5.17 3.39 -14.03
C LEU A 97 4.65 4.82 -14.25
N CYS A 98 5.15 5.79 -13.49
CA CYS A 98 4.88 7.21 -13.70
C CYS A 98 5.29 7.64 -15.11
N ALA A 99 6.50 7.27 -15.52
CA ALA A 99 7.01 7.59 -16.85
C ALA A 99 6.18 6.95 -17.97
N GLN A 100 5.76 5.69 -17.79
CA GLN A 100 4.89 5.00 -18.74
C GLN A 100 3.52 5.68 -18.91
N LEU A 101 2.95 6.17 -17.83
CA LEU A 101 1.67 6.85 -17.81
C LEU A 101 1.76 8.35 -18.17
N GLY A 102 2.96 8.89 -18.35
CA GLY A 102 3.19 10.30 -18.62
C GLY A 102 2.82 11.21 -17.42
N ILE A 103 2.95 10.70 -16.20
CA ILE A 103 2.59 11.40 -14.98
C ILE A 103 3.87 11.86 -14.27
N GLU A 104 3.95 13.15 -13.96
CA GLU A 104 5.07 13.69 -13.19
C GLU A 104 4.95 13.32 -11.70
N VAL A 105 6.04 12.84 -11.13
CA VAL A 105 6.13 12.62 -9.67
C VAL A 105 6.17 13.99 -8.99
N PRO A 106 5.27 14.28 -8.05
CA PRO A 106 5.29 15.55 -7.33
C PRO A 106 6.62 15.74 -6.60
N ALA A 107 7.16 16.94 -6.67
CA ALA A 107 8.31 17.31 -5.84
C ALA A 107 7.90 17.30 -4.36
N ASN A 108 8.68 16.60 -3.55
CA ASN A 108 8.49 16.56 -2.09
C ASN A 108 8.85 17.91 -1.45
#